data_8561e39b9c6c388b34e8fc389023da41
#
_entry.id   8561e39b9c6c388b34e8fc389023da41
#
_cell.length_a   1.000
_cell.length_b   1.000
_cell.length_c   1.000
_cell.angle_alpha   90.00
_cell.angle_beta   90.00
_cell.angle_gamma   90.00
#
_symmetry.space_group_name_H-M   'P 1'
#
loop_
_entity.id
_entity.type
_entity.pdbx_description
1 polymer ?
#
loop_
_entity_poly.entity_id
_entity_poly.type
_entity_poly.pdbx_seq_one_letter_code
_entity_poly.pdbx_strand_id
1 'polypeptide(L)'
;MIETKFNNNVLTAFIKGEIDHDSAAKIRSEVDAAAHTLKPRVLCLDFGGVSFMDSSGVGLVMGRYRQMKLLGCALRVKNYSDSVYRIFAMSGLEALGVLQ
;
A
#
# COMPACT_ATOMS: atom_id res chain seq x y z
N MET A 1 7.82 7.58 -4.18
CA MET A 1 7.05 8.47 -5.07
C MET A 1 5.71 7.84 -5.39
N ILE A 2 4.63 8.58 -5.20
CA ILE A 2 3.30 8.05 -5.52
C ILE A 2 2.51 9.04 -6.36
N GLU A 3 1.60 8.49 -7.14
CA GLU A 3 0.51 9.23 -7.76
C GLU A 3 -0.78 8.66 -7.22
N THR A 4 -1.80 9.48 -7.05
CA THR A 4 -3.07 9.01 -6.52
C THR A 4 -4.19 9.28 -7.51
N LYS A 5 -5.20 8.43 -7.46
CA LYS A 5 -6.42 8.57 -8.23
C LYS A 5 -7.59 8.20 -7.34
N PHE A 6 -8.63 9.04 -7.34
CA PHE A 6 -9.80 8.79 -6.51
C PHE A 6 -11.04 8.72 -7.40
N ASN A 7 -11.72 7.58 -7.37
CA ASN A 7 -12.88 7.35 -8.22
C ASN A 7 -13.78 6.30 -7.57
N ASN A 8 -15.07 6.56 -7.52
CA ASN A 8 -16.07 5.63 -6.97
C ASN A 8 -15.73 5.18 -5.54
N ASN A 9 -15.27 6.10 -4.72
CA ASN A 9 -14.86 5.84 -3.33
C ASN A 9 -13.65 4.91 -3.20
N VAL A 10 -12.91 4.70 -4.28
CA VAL A 10 -11.65 3.95 -4.26
C VAL A 10 -10.50 4.92 -4.46
N LEU A 11 -9.61 4.97 -3.49
CA LEU A 11 -8.36 5.72 -3.59
C LEU A 11 -7.27 4.73 -4.02
N THR A 12 -6.67 4.97 -5.17
CA THR A 12 -5.56 4.16 -5.65
C THR A 12 -4.28 4.97 -5.54
N ALA A 13 -3.29 4.41 -4.85
CA ALA A 13 -1.95 4.98 -4.76
C ALA A 13 -1.03 4.14 -5.66
N PHE A 14 -0.55 4.75 -6.73
CA PHE A 14 0.39 4.11 -7.65
C PHE A 14 1.80 4.38 -7.15
N ILE A 15 2.44 3.34 -6.63
CA ILE A 15 3.77 3.45 -6.03
C ILE A 15 4.81 3.16 -7.10
N LYS A 16 5.83 4.02 -7.20
CA LYS A 16 6.88 3.89 -8.21
C LYS A 16 8.24 3.93 -7.56
N GLY A 17 9.17 3.19 -8.15
CA GLY A 17 10.58 3.20 -7.76
C GLY A 17 10.88 2.19 -6.67
N GLU A 18 11.89 2.47 -5.88
CA GLU A 18 12.36 1.56 -4.84
C GLU A 18 11.67 1.84 -3.52
N ILE A 19 11.34 0.77 -2.80
CA ILE A 19 10.78 0.89 -1.45
C ILE A 19 11.85 0.44 -0.47
N ASP A 20 12.41 1.41 0.23
CA ASP A 20 13.34 1.21 1.34
C ASP A 20 12.79 1.94 2.57
N HIS A 21 13.57 2.02 3.64
CA HIS A 21 13.14 2.64 4.88
C HIS A 21 12.71 4.10 4.67
N ASP A 22 13.49 4.87 3.91
CA ASP A 22 13.20 6.30 3.73
C ASP A 22 12.00 6.53 2.83
N SER A 23 11.94 5.83 1.70
CA SER A 23 10.81 6.00 0.77
C SER A 23 9.51 5.46 1.36
N ALA A 24 9.57 4.39 2.16
CA ALA A 24 8.38 3.86 2.83
C ALA A 24 7.75 4.90 3.77
N ALA A 25 8.59 5.66 4.50
CA ALA A 25 8.08 6.70 5.38
C ALA A 25 7.37 7.82 4.61
N LYS A 26 7.92 8.21 3.46
CA LYS A 26 7.31 9.24 2.61
C LYS A 26 6.00 8.76 2.00
N ILE A 27 5.99 7.52 1.49
CA ILE A 27 4.79 6.92 0.91
C ILE A 27 3.69 6.85 1.97
N ARG A 28 4.03 6.41 3.18
CA ARG A 28 3.07 6.34 4.28
C ARG A 28 2.43 7.71 4.54
N SER A 29 3.24 8.76 4.65
CA SER A 29 2.73 10.10 4.93
C SER A 29 1.78 10.58 3.84
N GLU A 30 2.13 10.37 2.58
CA GLU A 30 1.32 10.80 1.46
C GLU A 30 0.01 10.02 1.37
N VAL A 31 0.07 8.70 1.56
CA VAL A 31 -1.12 7.85 1.51
C VAL A 31 -2.07 8.20 2.66
N ASP A 32 -1.54 8.33 3.87
CA ASP A 32 -2.36 8.63 5.04
C ASP A 32 -3.03 10.00 4.91
N ALA A 33 -2.30 11.01 4.41
CA ALA A 33 -2.87 12.34 4.19
C ALA A 33 -4.03 12.29 3.20
N ALA A 34 -3.85 11.59 2.08
CA ALA A 34 -4.91 11.47 1.08
C ALA A 34 -6.12 10.71 1.63
N ALA A 35 -5.89 9.64 2.37
CA ALA A 35 -6.98 8.85 2.94
C ALA A 35 -7.76 9.64 3.99
N HIS A 36 -7.08 10.41 4.83
CA HIS A 36 -7.75 11.26 5.82
C HIS A 36 -8.61 12.34 5.16
N THR A 37 -8.14 12.90 4.06
CA THR A 37 -8.87 13.96 3.35
C THR A 37 -10.06 13.40 2.58
N LEU A 38 -9.85 12.31 1.83
CA LEU A 38 -10.84 11.78 0.89
C LEU A 38 -11.80 10.78 1.53
N LYS A 39 -11.39 10.15 2.62
CA LYS A 39 -12.19 9.14 3.34
C LYS A 39 -12.75 8.07 2.41
N PRO A 40 -11.87 7.35 1.69
CA PRO A 40 -12.32 6.35 0.73
C PRO A 40 -12.93 5.14 1.44
N ARG A 41 -13.72 4.38 0.71
CA ARG A 41 -14.18 3.07 1.18
C ARG A 41 -13.11 2.01 1.01
N VAL A 42 -12.28 2.15 -0.03
CA VAL A 42 -11.20 1.22 -0.34
C VAL A 42 -9.95 2.03 -0.65
N LEU A 43 -8.85 1.64 -0.04
CA LEU A 43 -7.52 2.09 -0.40
C LEU A 43 -6.85 0.96 -1.17
N CYS A 44 -6.45 1.23 -2.40
CA CYS A 44 -5.72 0.29 -3.23
C CYS A 44 -4.28 0.76 -3.38
N LEU A 45 -3.33 -0.08 -2.96
CA LEU A 45 -1.90 0.18 -3.17
C LEU A 45 -1.48 -0.60 -4.41
N ASP A 46 -1.10 0.13 -5.45
CA ASP A 46 -0.69 -0.46 -6.72
C ASP A 46 0.84 -0.47 -6.79
N PHE A 47 1.41 -1.65 -6.83
CA PHE A 47 2.86 -1.87 -6.82
C PHE A 47 3.44 -2.06 -8.22
N GLY A 48 2.66 -1.76 -9.27
CA GLY A 48 3.08 -2.01 -10.65
C GLY A 48 4.34 -1.26 -11.07
N GLY A 49 4.61 -0.11 -10.46
CA GLY A 49 5.80 0.68 -10.74
C GLY A 49 6.97 0.44 -9.78
N VAL A 50 6.84 -0.51 -8.86
CA VAL A 50 7.89 -0.79 -7.87
C VAL A 50 8.98 -1.63 -8.51
N SER A 51 10.21 -1.11 -8.53
CA SER A 51 11.37 -1.79 -9.13
C SER A 51 12.15 -2.63 -8.13
N PHE A 52 12.08 -2.30 -6.86
CA PHE A 52 12.76 -3.00 -5.78
C PHE A 52 12.05 -2.74 -4.47
N MET A 53 12.02 -3.73 -3.60
CA MET A 53 11.43 -3.58 -2.27
C MET A 53 12.18 -4.43 -1.26
N ASP A 54 12.54 -3.80 -0.13
CA ASP A 54 13.01 -4.55 1.04
C ASP A 54 11.86 -4.75 2.02
N SER A 55 12.17 -5.23 3.22
CA SER A 55 11.15 -5.54 4.23
C SER A 55 10.39 -4.30 4.74
N SER A 56 10.89 -3.10 4.46
CA SER A 56 10.17 -1.86 4.80
C SER A 56 8.81 -1.79 4.10
N GLY A 57 8.69 -2.43 2.93
CA GLY A 57 7.42 -2.51 2.21
C GLY A 57 6.37 -3.32 2.95
N VAL A 58 6.78 -4.32 3.72
CA VAL A 58 5.86 -5.09 4.56
C VAL A 58 5.28 -4.19 5.66
N GLY A 59 6.15 -3.46 6.34
CA GLY A 59 5.71 -2.51 7.38
C GLY A 59 4.77 -1.45 6.82
N LEU A 60 5.06 -0.97 5.61
CA LEU A 60 4.21 -0.02 4.92
C LEU A 60 2.79 -0.57 4.75
N VAL A 61 2.66 -1.77 4.21
CA VAL A 61 1.35 -2.40 3.98
C VAL A 61 0.63 -2.69 5.30
N MET A 62 1.33 -3.29 6.26
CA MET A 62 0.73 -3.64 7.55
C MET A 62 0.27 -2.40 8.33
N GLY A 63 1.05 -1.33 8.29
CA GLY A 63 0.66 -0.08 8.92
C GLY A 63 -0.57 0.54 8.28
N ARG A 64 -0.64 0.51 6.95
CA ARG A 64 -1.82 1.02 6.24
C ARG A 64 -3.04 0.14 6.50
N TYR A 65 -2.85 -1.16 6.65
CA TYR A 65 -3.94 -2.06 7.02
C TYR A 65 -4.56 -1.63 8.35
N ARG A 66 -3.72 -1.41 9.36
CA ARG A 66 -4.20 -1.00 10.68
C ARG A 66 -4.89 0.36 10.65
N GLN A 67 -4.29 1.33 9.95
CA GLN A 67 -4.86 2.68 9.85
C GLN A 67 -6.19 2.68 9.11
N MET A 68 -6.26 1.95 8.00
CA MET A 68 -7.48 1.89 7.21
C MET A 68 -8.60 1.20 7.98
N LYS A 69 -8.26 0.20 8.77
CA LYS A 69 -9.23 -0.48 9.61
C LYS A 69 -9.88 0.48 10.62
N LEU A 70 -9.08 1.37 11.21
CA LEU A 70 -9.59 2.39 12.13
C LEU A 70 -10.52 3.38 11.42
N LEU A 71 -10.30 3.63 10.14
CA LEU A 71 -11.11 4.55 9.35
C LEU A 71 -12.30 3.87 8.69
N GLY A 72 -12.49 2.57 8.88
CA GLY A 72 -13.54 1.83 8.21
C GLY A 72 -13.30 1.63 6.72
N CYS A 73 -12.04 1.66 6.30
CA CYS A 73 -11.64 1.55 4.90
C CYS A 73 -11.00 0.19 4.65
N ALA A 74 -11.38 -0.48 3.56
CA ALA A 74 -10.75 -1.74 3.17
C ALA A 74 -9.43 -1.46 2.46
N LEU A 75 -8.47 -2.36 2.61
CA LEU A 75 -7.18 -2.27 1.93
C LEU A 75 -7.07 -3.35 0.87
N ARG A 76 -6.55 -2.98 -0.29
CA ARG A 76 -6.20 -3.89 -1.38
C ARG A 76 -4.79 -3.59 -1.85
N VAL A 77 -4.04 -4.64 -2.18
CA VAL A 77 -2.69 -4.53 -2.73
C VAL A 77 -2.67 -5.31 -4.04
N LYS A 78 -2.23 -4.66 -5.12
CA LYS A 78 -2.27 -5.31 -6.43
C LYS A 78 -1.08 -4.94 -7.30
N ASN A 79 -0.92 -5.68 -8.39
CA ASN A 79 0.09 -5.49 -9.43
C ASN A 79 1.52 -5.60 -8.91
N TYR A 80 1.74 -6.34 -7.83
CA TYR A 80 3.07 -6.61 -7.30
C TYR A 80 3.76 -7.68 -8.15
N SER A 81 5.07 -7.55 -8.29
CA SER A 81 5.89 -8.54 -9.00
C SER A 81 6.03 -9.82 -8.19
N ASP A 82 6.57 -10.86 -8.82
CA ASP A 82 6.84 -12.12 -8.13
C ASP A 82 7.84 -11.93 -6.98
N SER A 83 8.85 -11.08 -7.19
CA SER A 83 9.84 -10.84 -6.14
C SER A 83 9.24 -10.09 -4.96
N VAL A 84 8.37 -9.13 -5.20
CA VAL A 84 7.62 -8.43 -4.14
C VAL A 84 6.68 -9.41 -3.43
N TYR A 85 5.99 -10.24 -4.19
CA TYR A 85 5.10 -11.25 -3.60
C TYR A 85 5.82 -12.17 -2.64
N ARG A 86 7.04 -12.61 -2.99
CA ARG A 86 7.81 -13.49 -2.10
C ARG A 86 8.07 -12.84 -0.75
N ILE A 87 8.36 -11.55 -0.73
CA ILE A 87 8.58 -10.82 0.52
C ILE A 87 7.29 -10.76 1.33
N PHE A 88 6.17 -10.47 0.68
CA PHE A 88 4.86 -10.46 1.34
C PHE A 88 4.52 -11.85 1.91
N ALA A 89 4.73 -12.89 1.12
CA ALA A 89 4.42 -14.26 1.54
C ALA A 89 5.26 -14.69 2.75
N MET A 90 6.55 -14.37 2.74
CA MET A 90 7.44 -14.70 3.85
C MET A 90 7.07 -14.01 5.15
N SER A 91 6.42 -12.87 5.08
CA SER A 91 6.02 -12.10 6.26
C SER A 91 4.61 -12.42 6.75
N GLY A 92 3.91 -13.33 6.07
CA GLY A 92 2.55 -13.72 6.46
C GLY A 92 1.46 -12.75 6.05
N LEU A 93 1.75 -11.83 5.13
CA LEU A 93 0.78 -10.82 4.70
C LEU A 93 -0.44 -11.41 4.01
N GLU A 94 -0.30 -12.62 3.45
CA GLU A 94 -1.43 -13.30 2.82
C GLU A 94 -2.59 -13.55 3.80
N ALA A 95 -2.26 -13.74 5.08
CA ALA A 95 -3.28 -14.00 6.10
C ALA A 95 -4.23 -12.80 6.31
N LEU A 96 -3.83 -11.60 5.91
CA LEU A 96 -4.68 -10.41 6.03
C LEU A 96 -5.74 -10.31 4.94
N GLY A 97 -5.61 -11.11 3.87
CA GLY A 97 -6.58 -11.11 2.78
C GLY A 97 -6.56 -9.85 1.92
N VAL A 98 -5.46 -9.09 1.92
CA VAL A 98 -5.36 -7.83 1.19
C VAL A 98 -4.71 -7.97 -0.19
N LEU A 99 -3.99 -9.06 -0.44
CA LEU A 99 -3.28 -9.28 -1.71
C LEU A 99 -4.25 -9.73 -2.79
N GLN A 100 -4.14 -9.13 -3.95
CA GLN A 100 -5.00 -9.48 -5.11
C GLN A 100 -4.19 -9.95 -6.30
#